data_28b9ee5524284c05d0986af0569f585e
#
_entry.id   28b9ee5524284c05d0986af0569f585e
#
_cell.length_a   1.000
_cell.length_b   1.000
_cell.length_c   1.000
_cell.angle_alpha   90.00
_cell.angle_beta   90.00
_cell.angle_gamma   90.00
#
_symmetry.space_group_name_H-M   'P 1'
#
loop_
_entity.id
_entity.type
_entity.pdbx_description
1 polymer ?
#
loop_
_entity_poly.entity_id
_entity_poly.type
_entity_poly.pdbx_seq_one_letter_code
_entity_poly.pdbx_strand_id
1 'polypeptide(L)'
;QRKDRIWPDDKKSKLIESILMKLPLPGFYFGEKPNGNWVVIDGLQRTTTICDYMSGHFSLKGLSILEHLNGKSFKDLTRTEQRDIREYQITAYQIELNDDSSELVVELFHRINTYGVKLSSQEIRSALNKGNSVTFLRYLASLETFKKATQFKVKPDRQKDMELCLSALAFM
;
A
#
# COMPACT_ATOMS: atom_id res chain seq x y z
N GLN A 1 -6.26 11.06 8.20
CA GLN A 1 -6.74 9.73 7.75
C GLN A 1 -6.34 9.54 6.30
N ARG A 2 -5.44 8.61 6.03
CA ARG A 2 -4.89 8.34 4.70
C ARG A 2 -5.95 7.72 3.80
N LYS A 3 -6.30 8.40 2.71
CA LYS A 3 -7.06 7.85 1.57
C LYS A 3 -6.16 7.01 0.62
N ASP A 4 -5.08 6.44 1.10
CA ASP A 4 -4.11 5.70 0.29
C ASP A 4 -4.51 4.22 0.10
N ARG A 5 -5.80 3.92 0.19
CA ARG A 5 -6.33 2.57 -0.08
C ARG A 5 -6.58 2.44 -1.57
N ILE A 6 -5.54 2.07 -2.30
CA ILE A 6 -5.57 1.95 -3.77
C ILE A 6 -6.45 0.78 -4.23
N TRP A 7 -6.55 -0.29 -3.43
CA TRP A 7 -7.33 -1.46 -3.79
C TRP A 7 -8.82 -1.27 -3.51
N PRO A 8 -9.68 -1.51 -4.52
CA PRO A 8 -11.11 -1.57 -4.30
C PRO A 8 -11.47 -2.82 -3.48
N ASP A 9 -12.65 -2.79 -2.84
CA ASP A 9 -13.02 -3.83 -1.87
C ASP A 9 -13.19 -5.22 -2.48
N ASP A 10 -13.56 -5.32 -3.76
CA ASP A 10 -13.61 -6.59 -4.49
C ASP A 10 -12.22 -7.22 -4.61
N LYS A 11 -11.20 -6.44 -4.90
CA LYS A 11 -9.81 -6.91 -4.94
C LYS A 11 -9.30 -7.30 -3.54
N LYS A 12 -9.66 -6.53 -2.51
CA LYS A 12 -9.35 -6.87 -1.11
C LYS A 12 -10.01 -8.19 -0.71
N SER A 13 -11.27 -8.37 -1.09
CA SER A 13 -12.04 -9.58 -0.79
C SER A 13 -11.43 -10.81 -1.44
N LYS A 14 -10.95 -10.70 -2.69
CA LYS A 14 -10.25 -11.79 -3.37
C LYS A 14 -8.92 -12.18 -2.72
N LEU A 15 -8.22 -11.23 -2.09
CA LEU A 15 -7.04 -11.57 -1.29
C LEU A 15 -7.43 -12.43 -0.08
N ILE A 16 -8.47 -12.05 0.65
CA ILE A 16 -8.95 -12.82 1.81
C ILE A 16 -9.46 -14.19 1.38
N GLU A 17 -10.18 -14.28 0.25
CA GLU A 17 -10.59 -15.56 -0.35
C GLU A 17 -9.38 -16.46 -0.63
N SER A 18 -8.30 -15.90 -1.22
CA SER A 18 -7.08 -16.65 -1.49
C SER A 18 -6.43 -17.18 -0.22
N ILE A 19 -6.41 -16.41 0.87
CA ILE A 19 -5.89 -16.84 2.17
C ILE A 19 -6.72 -17.99 2.73
N LEU A 20 -8.06 -17.88 2.72
CA LEU A 20 -8.97 -18.92 3.19
C LEU A 20 -8.85 -20.22 2.39
N MET A 21 -8.55 -20.10 1.11
CA MET A 21 -8.25 -21.23 0.22
C MET A 21 -6.83 -21.78 0.39
N LYS A 22 -6.01 -21.18 1.26
CA LYS A 22 -4.61 -21.54 1.50
C LYS A 22 -3.73 -21.45 0.24
N LEU A 23 -4.09 -20.57 -0.70
CA LEU A 23 -3.30 -20.31 -1.89
C LEU A 23 -2.03 -19.53 -1.54
N PRO A 24 -0.87 -19.84 -2.12
CA PRO A 24 0.36 -19.11 -1.84
C PRO A 24 0.24 -17.66 -2.32
N LEU A 25 0.62 -16.72 -1.47
CA LEU A 25 0.75 -15.31 -1.83
C LEU A 25 2.17 -14.99 -2.29
N PRO A 26 2.35 -14.03 -3.20
CA PRO A 26 3.67 -13.52 -3.52
C PRO A 26 4.40 -13.02 -2.26
N GLY A 27 5.73 -13.19 -2.22
CA GLY A 27 6.56 -12.76 -1.09
C GLY A 27 6.34 -11.30 -0.72
N PHE A 28 6.52 -10.99 0.56
CA PHE A 28 6.53 -9.64 1.11
C PHE A 28 7.97 -9.17 1.23
N TYR A 29 8.22 -7.89 1.04
CA TYR A 29 9.55 -7.32 1.18
C TYR A 29 9.53 -6.17 2.17
N PHE A 30 10.37 -6.27 3.18
CA PHE A 30 10.52 -5.26 4.22
C PHE A 30 11.98 -4.78 4.24
N GLY A 31 12.17 -3.48 4.42
CA GLY A 31 13.47 -2.88 4.65
C GLY A 31 13.62 -2.52 6.12
N GLU A 32 14.71 -2.93 6.74
CA GLU A 32 15.09 -2.51 8.08
C GLU A 32 16.07 -1.35 8.00
N LYS A 33 15.72 -0.22 8.63
CA LYS A 33 16.57 0.96 8.71
C LYS A 33 17.58 0.82 9.85
N PRO A 34 18.73 1.56 9.81
CA PRO A 34 19.72 1.52 10.88
C PRO A 34 19.17 1.81 12.28
N ASN A 35 18.06 2.54 12.37
CA ASN A 35 17.37 2.83 13.63
C ASN A 35 16.38 1.74 14.07
N GLY A 36 16.40 0.56 13.44
CA GLY A 36 15.52 -0.55 13.74
C GLY A 36 14.07 -0.40 13.21
N ASN A 37 13.75 0.71 12.55
CA ASN A 37 12.41 0.89 11.97
C ASN A 37 12.28 0.13 10.65
N TRP A 38 11.15 -0.53 10.49
CA TRP A 38 10.82 -1.26 9.27
C TRP A 38 9.99 -0.42 8.31
N VAL A 39 10.28 -0.59 7.03
CA VAL A 39 9.50 -0.02 5.93
C VAL A 39 9.02 -1.14 5.01
N VAL A 40 7.79 -1.04 4.54
CA VAL A 40 7.26 -2.01 3.58
C VAL A 40 7.76 -1.62 2.20
N ILE A 41 8.55 -2.49 1.58
CA ILE A 41 9.06 -2.34 0.21
C ILE A 41 8.01 -2.83 -0.78
N ASP A 42 7.52 -4.06 -0.61
CA ASP A 42 6.38 -4.58 -1.35
C ASP A 42 5.44 -5.36 -0.43
N GLY A 43 4.15 -5.36 -0.78
CA GLY A 43 3.11 -6.02 0.00
C GLY A 43 2.27 -5.07 0.86
N LEU A 44 2.48 -3.74 0.80
CA LEU A 44 1.74 -2.77 1.62
C LEU A 44 0.21 -2.94 1.47
N GLN A 45 -0.30 -3.06 0.25
CA GLN A 45 -1.73 -3.23 0.01
C GLN A 45 -2.26 -4.55 0.58
N ARG A 46 -1.48 -5.62 0.47
CA ARG A 46 -1.81 -6.94 1.02
C ARG A 46 -1.82 -6.90 2.54
N THR A 47 -0.76 -6.36 3.16
CA THR A 47 -0.67 -6.21 4.64
C THR A 47 -1.82 -5.36 5.17
N THR A 48 -2.06 -4.19 4.56
CA THR A 48 -3.16 -3.30 4.97
C THR A 48 -4.51 -3.99 4.83
N THR A 49 -4.74 -4.73 3.74
CA THR A 49 -6.00 -5.46 3.53
C THR A 49 -6.24 -6.52 4.59
N ILE A 50 -5.22 -7.31 4.93
CA ILE A 50 -5.32 -8.33 5.98
C ILE A 50 -5.64 -7.68 7.33
N CYS A 51 -4.91 -6.63 7.71
CA CYS A 51 -5.13 -5.91 8.96
C CYS A 51 -6.52 -5.25 9.00
N ASP A 52 -6.96 -4.61 7.91
CA ASP A 52 -8.27 -3.98 7.81
C ASP A 52 -9.40 -5.00 7.97
N TYR A 53 -9.27 -6.18 7.35
CA TYR A 53 -10.28 -7.22 7.46
C TYR A 53 -10.36 -7.78 8.89
N MET A 54 -9.22 -8.13 9.47
CA MET A 54 -9.14 -8.62 10.85
C MET A 54 -9.67 -7.61 11.87
N SER A 55 -9.53 -6.31 11.57
CA SER A 55 -10.07 -5.21 12.38
C SER A 55 -11.54 -4.90 12.10
N GLY A 56 -12.18 -5.60 11.16
CA GLY A 56 -13.59 -5.42 10.82
C GLY A 56 -13.90 -4.15 10.02
N HIS A 57 -12.91 -3.58 9.32
CA HIS A 57 -13.09 -2.35 8.55
C HIS A 57 -13.82 -2.53 7.22
N PHE A 58 -13.99 -3.76 6.74
CA PHE A 58 -14.82 -4.06 5.58
C PHE A 58 -15.39 -5.48 5.65
N SER A 59 -16.40 -5.75 4.81
CA SER A 59 -16.98 -7.07 4.61
C SER A 59 -16.64 -7.59 3.22
N LEU A 60 -16.57 -8.93 3.09
CA LEU A 60 -16.26 -9.60 1.83
C LEU A 60 -17.34 -9.33 0.79
N LYS A 61 -16.93 -9.12 -0.45
CA LYS A 61 -17.85 -8.94 -1.59
C LYS A 61 -17.22 -9.37 -2.90
N GLY A 62 -18.08 -9.81 -3.84
CA GLY A 62 -17.65 -10.21 -5.18
C GLY A 62 -16.78 -11.46 -5.18
N LEU A 63 -16.92 -12.32 -4.19
CA LEU A 63 -16.30 -13.64 -4.15
C LEU A 63 -17.01 -14.56 -5.13
N SER A 64 -16.25 -15.31 -5.90
CA SER A 64 -16.74 -16.22 -6.93
C SER A 64 -16.55 -17.71 -6.58
N ILE A 65 -15.72 -18.02 -5.59
CA ILE A 65 -15.44 -19.40 -5.14
C ILE A 65 -16.08 -19.64 -3.78
N LEU A 66 -15.80 -18.76 -2.81
CA LEU A 66 -16.38 -18.82 -1.48
C LEU A 66 -17.61 -17.88 -1.38
N GLU A 67 -18.54 -17.96 -2.31
CA GLU A 67 -19.70 -17.06 -2.45
C GLU A 67 -20.52 -16.91 -1.16
N HIS A 68 -20.61 -17.98 -0.35
CA HIS A 68 -21.33 -18.00 0.93
C HIS A 68 -20.71 -17.07 1.98
N LEU A 69 -19.50 -16.54 1.74
CA LEU A 69 -18.82 -15.58 2.61
C LEU A 69 -19.09 -14.13 2.19
N ASN A 70 -19.75 -13.88 1.06
CA ASN A 70 -20.12 -12.52 0.67
C ASN A 70 -20.97 -11.85 1.75
N GLY A 71 -20.63 -10.61 2.09
CA GLY A 71 -21.25 -9.83 3.15
C GLY A 71 -20.68 -10.07 4.55
N LYS A 72 -19.87 -11.10 4.76
CA LYS A 72 -19.30 -11.40 6.08
C LYS A 72 -18.09 -10.54 6.39
N SER A 73 -18.07 -9.97 7.58
CA SER A 73 -16.89 -9.40 8.21
C SER A 73 -16.08 -10.47 8.94
N PHE A 74 -14.88 -10.16 9.40
CA PHE A 74 -14.02 -11.13 10.11
C PHE A 74 -14.72 -11.80 11.31
N LYS A 75 -15.49 -11.04 12.08
CA LYS A 75 -16.22 -11.56 13.26
C LYS A 75 -17.35 -12.51 12.90
N ASP A 76 -17.88 -12.44 11.67
CA ASP A 76 -18.98 -13.27 11.19
C ASP A 76 -18.49 -14.62 10.62
N LEU A 77 -17.17 -14.78 10.50
CA LEU A 77 -16.53 -16.03 10.09
C LEU A 77 -16.60 -17.07 11.23
N THR A 78 -16.58 -18.34 10.85
CA THR A 78 -16.40 -19.44 11.80
C THR A 78 -15.06 -19.35 12.52
N ARG A 79 -14.94 -19.98 13.71
CA ARG A 79 -13.68 -20.03 14.45
C ARG A 79 -12.53 -20.63 13.63
N THR A 80 -12.82 -21.61 12.79
CA THR A 80 -11.83 -22.24 11.91
C THR A 80 -11.34 -21.25 10.84
N GLU A 81 -12.26 -20.57 10.14
CA GLU A 81 -11.91 -19.58 9.13
C GLU A 81 -11.12 -18.41 9.73
N GLN A 82 -11.52 -17.91 10.91
CA GLN A 82 -10.76 -16.88 11.62
C GLN A 82 -9.35 -17.35 11.98
N ARG A 83 -9.18 -18.61 12.42
CA ARG A 83 -7.89 -19.21 12.71
C ARG A 83 -7.06 -19.34 11.44
N ASP A 84 -7.63 -19.82 10.34
CA ASP A 84 -6.94 -19.98 9.07
C ASP A 84 -6.36 -18.66 8.57
N ILE A 85 -7.06 -17.53 8.80
CA ILE A 85 -6.52 -16.19 8.48
C ILE A 85 -5.40 -15.78 9.44
N ARG A 86 -5.56 -16.00 10.75
CA ARG A 86 -4.56 -15.60 11.75
C ARG A 86 -3.26 -16.39 11.66
N GLU A 87 -3.36 -17.66 11.29
CA GLU A 87 -2.22 -18.59 11.24
C GLU A 87 -1.69 -18.75 9.79
N TYR A 88 -2.24 -17.98 8.85
CA TYR A 88 -1.78 -18.02 7.47
C TYR A 88 -0.31 -17.62 7.37
N GLN A 89 0.51 -18.52 6.82
CA GLN A 89 1.95 -18.30 6.69
C GLN A 89 2.26 -17.43 5.48
N ILE A 90 3.03 -16.37 5.69
CA ILE A 90 3.55 -15.50 4.63
C ILE A 90 5.06 -15.69 4.50
N THR A 91 5.57 -15.66 3.27
CA THR A 91 7.00 -15.54 3.03
C THR A 91 7.37 -14.07 3.07
N ALA A 92 8.29 -13.69 3.95
CA ALA A 92 8.77 -12.32 4.06
C ALA A 92 10.29 -12.28 3.87
N TYR A 93 10.76 -11.36 3.03
CA TYR A 93 12.17 -11.07 2.82
C TYR A 93 12.51 -9.78 3.53
N GLN A 94 13.52 -9.82 4.39
CA GLN A 94 14.06 -8.67 5.10
C GLN A 94 15.33 -8.20 4.39
N ILE A 95 15.41 -6.90 4.12
CA ILE A 95 16.54 -6.26 3.48
C ILE A 95 17.08 -5.22 4.46
N GLU A 96 18.36 -5.33 4.82
CA GLU A 96 19.03 -4.31 5.63
C GLU A 96 19.30 -3.06 4.77
N LEU A 97 18.89 -1.90 5.26
CA LEU A 97 19.03 -0.61 4.60
C LEU A 97 20.12 0.20 5.32
N ASN A 98 21.15 0.58 4.60
CA ASN A 98 22.16 1.53 5.06
C ASN A 98 21.72 2.96 4.68
N ASP A 99 22.35 3.97 5.30
CA ASP A 99 22.02 5.39 5.03
C ASP A 99 22.20 5.78 3.55
N ASP A 100 23.15 5.15 2.84
CA ASP A 100 23.40 5.34 1.41
C ASP A 100 22.53 4.50 0.48
N SER A 101 21.61 3.69 1.03
CA SER A 101 20.83 2.71 0.25
C SER A 101 19.61 3.30 -0.44
N SER A 102 19.40 4.62 -0.42
CA SER A 102 18.18 5.25 -0.98
C SER A 102 17.98 4.94 -2.47
N GLU A 103 19.03 4.96 -3.28
CA GLU A 103 18.96 4.64 -4.71
C GLU A 103 18.77 3.15 -4.95
N LEU A 104 19.48 2.30 -4.19
CA LEU A 104 19.33 0.84 -4.28
C LEU A 104 17.91 0.39 -3.91
N VAL A 105 17.33 1.00 -2.87
CA VAL A 105 15.95 0.72 -2.46
C VAL A 105 14.95 1.13 -3.53
N VAL A 106 15.16 2.28 -4.18
CA VAL A 106 14.31 2.71 -5.31
C VAL A 106 14.40 1.72 -6.47
N GLU A 107 15.60 1.26 -6.81
CA GLU A 107 15.82 0.27 -7.87
C GLU A 107 15.19 -1.08 -7.53
N LEU A 108 15.34 -1.55 -6.30
CA LEU A 108 14.67 -2.77 -5.82
C LEU A 108 13.16 -2.64 -5.88
N PHE A 109 12.59 -1.51 -5.48
CA PHE A 109 11.16 -1.23 -5.63
C PHE A 109 10.71 -1.34 -7.08
N HIS A 110 11.46 -0.76 -8.01
CA HIS A 110 11.14 -0.84 -9.44
C HIS A 110 11.15 -2.27 -9.94
N ARG A 111 12.14 -3.06 -9.57
CA ARG A 111 12.28 -4.47 -10.01
C ARG A 111 11.21 -5.37 -9.40
N ILE A 112 10.97 -5.26 -8.10
CA ILE A 112 9.99 -6.09 -7.39
C ILE A 112 8.57 -5.75 -7.85
N ASN A 113 8.24 -4.47 -8.04
CA ASN A 113 6.93 -4.04 -8.51
C ASN A 113 6.64 -4.31 -10.00
N THR A 114 7.60 -4.84 -10.75
CA THR A 114 7.40 -5.18 -12.18
C THR A 114 6.28 -6.20 -12.39
N TYR A 115 5.95 -7.00 -11.38
CA TYR A 115 4.90 -8.04 -11.41
C TYR A 115 3.60 -7.67 -10.67
N GLY A 116 3.48 -6.46 -10.12
CA GLY A 116 2.31 -6.00 -9.36
C GLY A 116 1.74 -4.66 -9.83
N VAL A 117 0.89 -4.05 -9.02
CA VAL A 117 0.46 -2.65 -9.24
C VAL A 117 1.67 -1.76 -9.01
N LYS A 118 2.26 -1.24 -10.08
CA LYS A 118 3.44 -0.38 -10.03
C LYS A 118 3.16 0.83 -9.13
N LEU A 119 3.96 1.00 -8.08
CA LEU A 119 3.99 2.26 -7.35
C LEU A 119 4.52 3.35 -8.27
N SER A 120 3.95 4.55 -8.18
CA SER A 120 4.50 5.71 -8.88
C SER A 120 5.84 6.11 -8.24
N SER A 121 6.69 6.77 -9.02
CA SER A 121 7.96 7.29 -8.50
C SER A 121 7.76 8.19 -7.26
N GLN A 122 6.66 8.93 -7.21
CA GLN A 122 6.34 9.80 -6.08
C GLN A 122 5.89 9.02 -4.84
N GLU A 123 5.12 7.93 -5.00
CA GLU A 123 4.75 7.05 -3.88
C GLU A 123 5.99 6.42 -3.24
N ILE A 124 6.96 6.01 -4.07
CA ILE A 124 8.25 5.48 -3.63
C ILE A 124 9.03 6.55 -2.86
N ARG A 125 9.19 7.75 -3.43
CA ARG A 125 9.88 8.87 -2.76
C ARG A 125 9.23 9.22 -1.42
N SER A 126 7.90 9.26 -1.36
CA SER A 126 7.17 9.56 -0.12
C SER A 126 7.31 8.48 0.95
N ALA A 127 7.47 7.23 0.56
CA ALA A 127 7.71 6.12 1.49
C ALA A 127 9.11 6.17 2.10
N LEU A 128 10.11 6.51 1.27
CA LEU A 128 11.52 6.58 1.67
C LEU A 128 11.86 7.86 2.47
N ASN A 129 11.27 8.98 2.09
CA ASN A 129 11.54 10.29 2.69
C ASN A 129 10.34 10.78 3.52
N LYS A 130 10.14 10.22 4.71
CA LYS A 130 9.10 10.68 5.67
C LYS A 130 9.50 11.98 6.39
N GLY A 131 10.22 12.87 5.72
CA GLY A 131 10.70 14.11 6.29
C GLY A 131 9.79 15.32 6.01
N ASN A 132 10.28 16.51 6.40
CA ASN A 132 9.59 17.79 6.20
C ASN A 132 9.27 18.08 4.72
N SER A 133 10.05 17.55 3.77
CA SER A 133 9.83 17.69 2.33
C SER A 133 8.51 17.08 1.87
N VAL A 134 8.17 15.88 2.35
CA VAL A 134 6.87 15.22 2.01
C VAL A 134 5.70 15.98 2.62
N THR A 135 5.87 16.49 3.85
CA THR A 135 4.85 17.31 4.51
C THR A 135 4.65 18.63 3.75
N PHE A 136 5.72 19.24 3.29
CA PHE A 136 5.69 20.47 2.49
C PHE A 136 5.02 20.26 1.12
N LEU A 137 5.37 19.20 0.39
CA LEU A 137 4.72 18.88 -0.88
C LEU A 137 3.21 18.63 -0.71
N ARG A 138 2.82 17.95 0.36
CA ARG A 138 1.40 17.72 0.69
C ARG A 138 0.70 19.03 1.01
N TYR A 139 1.34 19.92 1.73
CA TYR A 139 0.81 21.26 2.00
C TYR A 139 0.61 22.03 0.69
N LEU A 140 1.62 22.09 -0.20
CA LEU A 140 1.52 22.77 -1.50
C LEU A 140 0.37 22.20 -2.35
N ALA A 141 0.26 20.88 -2.44
CA ALA A 141 -0.82 20.22 -3.20
C ALA A 141 -2.21 20.49 -2.62
N SER A 142 -2.31 20.83 -1.33
CA SER A 142 -3.58 21.17 -0.68
C SER A 142 -4.07 22.60 -0.94
N LEU A 143 -3.17 23.49 -1.39
CA LEU A 143 -3.48 24.91 -1.60
C LEU A 143 -4.53 25.11 -2.70
N GLU A 144 -5.48 26.00 -2.45
CA GLU A 144 -6.50 26.38 -3.45
C GLU A 144 -5.90 27.01 -4.71
N THR A 145 -4.78 27.73 -4.56
CA THR A 145 -4.02 28.27 -5.69
C THR A 145 -3.50 27.20 -6.62
N PHE A 146 -2.95 26.09 -6.07
CA PHE A 146 -2.51 24.93 -6.84
C PHE A 146 -3.68 24.26 -7.56
N LYS A 147 -4.78 24.02 -6.86
CA LYS A 147 -5.98 23.41 -7.44
C LYS A 147 -6.56 24.24 -8.57
N LYS A 148 -6.65 25.57 -8.39
CA LYS A 148 -7.10 26.51 -9.44
C LYS A 148 -6.14 26.52 -10.64
N ALA A 149 -4.81 26.59 -10.40
CA ALA A 149 -3.81 26.58 -11.46
C ALA A 149 -3.87 25.28 -12.30
N THR A 150 -4.18 24.16 -11.68
CA THR A 150 -4.36 22.86 -12.34
C THR A 150 -5.79 22.62 -12.85
N GLN A 151 -6.66 23.62 -12.75
CA GLN A 151 -8.09 23.52 -13.13
C GLN A 151 -8.81 22.35 -12.46
N PHE A 152 -8.40 21.96 -11.25
CA PHE A 152 -8.91 20.78 -10.52
C PHE A 152 -8.79 19.46 -11.28
N LYS A 153 -7.96 19.41 -12.34
CA LYS A 153 -7.78 18.20 -13.18
C LYS A 153 -6.79 17.20 -12.59
N VAL A 154 -5.90 17.65 -11.70
CA VAL A 154 -4.92 16.77 -11.05
C VAL A 154 -5.54 16.15 -9.82
N LYS A 155 -5.81 14.86 -9.90
CA LYS A 155 -6.35 14.09 -8.78
C LYS A 155 -5.23 13.67 -7.83
N PRO A 156 -5.50 13.56 -6.50
CA PRO A 156 -4.52 13.08 -5.52
C PRO A 156 -4.22 11.57 -5.66
N ASP A 157 -4.85 10.89 -6.62
CA ASP A 157 -4.66 9.48 -6.89
C ASP A 157 -3.19 9.20 -7.17
N ARG A 158 -2.60 8.28 -6.38
CA ARG A 158 -1.20 7.87 -6.49
C ARG A 158 -0.21 9.05 -6.38
N GLN A 159 -0.57 10.08 -5.61
CA GLN A 159 0.24 11.26 -5.30
C GLN A 159 0.69 12.05 -6.54
N LYS A 160 -0.08 12.05 -7.61
CA LYS A 160 0.20 12.80 -8.86
C LYS A 160 0.24 14.31 -8.63
N ASP A 161 -0.57 14.82 -7.70
CA ASP A 161 -0.57 16.20 -7.25
C ASP A 161 0.77 16.60 -6.60
N MET A 162 1.31 15.75 -5.74
CA MET A 162 2.63 15.95 -5.12
C MET A 162 3.77 15.81 -6.12
N GLU A 163 3.66 14.90 -7.08
CA GLU A 163 4.64 14.72 -8.16
C GLU A 163 4.71 15.97 -9.04
N LEU A 164 3.58 16.58 -9.37
CA LEU A 164 3.52 17.83 -10.14
C LEU A 164 4.12 19.00 -9.35
N CYS A 165 3.82 19.12 -8.04
CA CYS A 165 4.44 20.12 -7.18
C CYS A 165 5.96 19.97 -7.14
N LEU A 166 6.48 18.76 -6.99
CA LEU A 166 7.92 18.49 -6.96
C LEU A 166 8.58 18.86 -8.30
N SER A 167 7.94 18.49 -9.41
CA SER A 167 8.44 18.84 -10.75
C SER A 167 8.50 20.35 -10.94
N ALA A 168 7.46 21.09 -10.56
CA ALA A 168 7.45 22.55 -10.64
C ALA A 168 8.57 23.17 -9.82
N LEU A 169 8.81 22.70 -8.60
CA LEU A 169 9.91 23.19 -7.73
C LEU A 169 11.29 22.87 -8.29
N ALA A 170 11.46 21.77 -9.02
CA ALA A 170 12.73 21.38 -9.61
C ALA A 170 13.12 22.21 -10.85
N PHE A 171 12.15 22.93 -11.46
CA PHE A 171 12.37 23.80 -12.61
C PHE A 171 12.40 25.30 -12.25
N MET A 172 12.29 25.65 -10.96
CA MET A 172 12.45 27.03 -10.46
C MET A 172 13.90 27.30 -10.04
#